data_7f17bfb1e141633b0fbaeca99d7299e3
#
_entry.id   7f17bfb1e141633b0fbaeca99d7299e3
#
_cell.length_a   1.000
_cell.length_b   1.000
_cell.length_c   1.000
_cell.angle_alpha   90.00
_cell.angle_beta   90.00
_cell.angle_gamma   90.00
#
_symmetry.space_group_name_H-M   'P 1'
#
loop_
_entity.id
_entity.type
_entity.pdbx_description
1 polymer ?
#
loop_
_entity_poly.entity_id
_entity_poly.type
_entity_poly.pdbx_seq_one_letter_code
_entity_poly.pdbx_strand_id
1 'polypeptide(L)'
;MSTDPTKKKDDHVSTSQALDDEQRVKVLSPGMLVAKRFFRNKLAVAGLVILVTMFVFSFIGGMVSPYGESQVFRKTDHVWKDYAGATYNKAYIFETADGSEFPAAGQQKFILATNKGDATFEADGVTYGLENKGEDYWAIYSAEPVATVLTLKGKSTYKPAGDAEVTDDIKEGYEEAVSNDEDTFEVDGITYSIEKSGRENLITISGEVAFATKKVFSAGTSDAQLGFEFQQLALDALENGETSFECDGVKYEMSTVEGETATEITKDGEVYATVSGLLVSPQANGVFLSLSFKEAVEQAITEKASTFTALNENGEEETYQLQTKNTQYVV
;
A
#
# COMPACT_ATOMS: atom_id res chain seq x y z
N MET A 1 -25.40 -104.61 62.08
CA MET A 1 -26.08 -104.21 63.33
C MET A 1 -26.45 -102.72 63.10
N SER A 2 -27.68 -102.54 62.79
CA SER A 2 -28.68 -101.82 63.56
C SER A 2 -28.39 -100.29 63.59
N THR A 3 -29.21 -99.40 63.26
CA THR A 3 -30.61 -99.17 63.01
C THR A 3 -30.81 -97.72 62.60
N ASP A 4 -31.72 -97.58 61.68
CA ASP A 4 -32.50 -96.34 61.38
C ASP A 4 -33.10 -95.77 62.68
N PRO A 5 -33.74 -94.58 62.77
CA PRO A 5 -34.49 -93.80 61.75
C PRO A 5 -34.60 -92.29 61.92
N THR A 6 -35.05 -91.64 60.82
CA THR A 6 -35.98 -90.50 60.76
C THR A 6 -35.91 -89.28 61.69
N LYS A 7 -35.95 -88.10 61.13
CA LYS A 7 -37.05 -87.14 61.27
C LYS A 7 -37.01 -85.97 60.33
N LYS A 8 -38.08 -85.85 59.60
CA LYS A 8 -38.50 -84.57 58.92
C LYS A 8 -38.49 -83.39 59.86
N LYS A 9 -38.17 -82.28 59.35
CA LYS A 9 -38.83 -81.01 59.71
C LYS A 9 -38.77 -80.01 58.59
N ASP A 10 -39.91 -79.58 58.31
CA ASP A 10 -40.49 -78.75 57.32
C ASP A 10 -39.83 -77.40 57.07
N ASP A 11 -39.95 -77.05 55.83
CA ASP A 11 -39.79 -75.78 55.20
C ASP A 11 -40.56 -74.62 55.85
N HIS A 12 -39.91 -73.53 56.05
CA HIS A 12 -40.42 -72.17 55.80
C HIS A 12 -39.28 -71.31 55.34
N VAL A 13 -38.95 -71.46 54.08
CA VAL A 13 -38.14 -70.40 53.44
C VAL A 13 -39.09 -69.27 53.18
N SER A 14 -38.81 -68.20 53.87
CA SER A 14 -39.51 -66.92 53.79
C SER A 14 -39.41 -66.35 52.38
N THR A 15 -40.53 -66.27 51.72
CA THR A 15 -40.77 -65.61 50.41
C THR A 15 -40.46 -64.09 50.44
N SER A 16 -39.96 -63.58 51.59
CA SER A 16 -39.62 -62.14 51.75
C SER A 16 -38.23 -61.75 51.24
N GLN A 17 -37.33 -62.73 51.02
CA GLN A 17 -35.99 -62.38 50.48
C GLN A 17 -35.91 -62.32 48.97
N ALA A 18 -36.85 -62.95 48.26
CA ALA A 18 -36.88 -62.89 46.81
C ALA A 18 -37.51 -61.62 46.26
N LEU A 19 -38.30 -60.89 47.07
CA LEU A 19 -38.95 -59.67 46.64
C LEU A 19 -38.02 -58.39 46.86
N ASP A 20 -37.02 -58.55 47.71
CA ASP A 20 -36.10 -57.40 47.96
C ASP A 20 -34.99 -57.31 46.92
N ASP A 21 -34.64 -58.34 46.21
CA ASP A 21 -33.67 -58.38 45.12
C ASP A 21 -34.21 -57.83 43.79
N GLU A 22 -35.52 -57.96 43.56
CA GLU A 22 -36.16 -57.40 42.36
C GLU A 22 -36.39 -55.91 42.41
N GLN A 23 -36.33 -55.26 43.56
CA GLN A 23 -36.54 -53.84 43.74
C GLN A 23 -35.26 -53.03 43.65
N ARG A 24 -34.11 -53.65 43.47
CA ARG A 24 -32.83 -52.93 43.20
C ARG A 24 -32.52 -52.73 41.74
N VAL A 25 -33.50 -52.56 40.89
CA VAL A 25 -33.25 -52.00 39.56
C VAL A 25 -32.99 -50.52 39.72
N LYS A 26 -31.71 -50.19 39.79
CA LYS A 26 -31.24 -48.77 39.76
C LYS A 26 -31.80 -48.16 38.49
N VAL A 27 -32.87 -47.38 38.61
CA VAL A 27 -33.48 -46.66 37.49
C VAL A 27 -32.44 -45.65 37.03
N LEU A 28 -31.68 -46.04 36.00
CA LEU A 28 -30.72 -45.15 35.34
C LEU A 28 -31.51 -44.04 34.64
N SER A 29 -31.16 -42.79 34.89
CA SER A 29 -31.79 -41.68 34.18
C SER A 29 -31.70 -41.89 32.66
N PRO A 30 -32.67 -41.43 31.87
CA PRO A 30 -32.66 -41.59 30.41
C PRO A 30 -31.35 -41.14 29.76
N GLY A 31 -30.73 -40.10 30.30
CA GLY A 31 -29.42 -39.60 29.84
C GLY A 31 -28.28 -40.59 30.06
N MET A 32 -28.28 -41.30 31.21
CA MET A 32 -27.24 -42.29 31.51
C MET A 32 -27.38 -43.57 30.66
N LEU A 33 -28.60 -43.93 30.27
CA LEU A 33 -28.85 -45.03 29.32
C LEU A 33 -28.32 -44.69 27.94
N VAL A 34 -28.55 -43.47 27.47
CA VAL A 34 -28.03 -42.99 26.17
C VAL A 34 -26.50 -42.95 26.20
N ALA A 35 -25.92 -42.39 27.24
CA ALA A 35 -24.45 -42.33 27.41
C ALA A 35 -23.84 -43.74 27.41
N LYS A 36 -24.42 -44.69 28.17
CA LYS A 36 -23.94 -46.08 28.21
C LYS A 36 -24.01 -46.77 26.84
N ARG A 37 -25.07 -46.52 26.05
CA ARG A 37 -25.17 -47.01 24.66
C ARG A 37 -24.16 -46.39 23.75
N PHE A 38 -23.94 -45.07 23.87
CA PHE A 38 -22.96 -44.31 23.10
C PHE A 38 -21.53 -44.82 23.34
N PHE A 39 -21.09 -44.93 24.60
CA PHE A 39 -19.75 -45.41 24.93
C PHE A 39 -19.52 -46.89 24.63
N ARG A 40 -20.58 -47.67 24.44
CA ARG A 40 -20.46 -49.07 23.98
C ARG A 40 -20.23 -49.18 22.45
N ASN A 41 -20.56 -48.12 21.71
CA ASN A 41 -20.29 -48.07 20.28
C ASN A 41 -18.89 -47.54 20.03
N LYS A 42 -17.95 -48.41 19.69
CA LYS A 42 -16.55 -48.08 19.44
C LYS A 42 -16.37 -47.00 18.34
N LEU A 43 -17.25 -47.03 17.32
CA LEU A 43 -17.21 -46.05 16.23
C LEU A 43 -17.64 -44.65 16.71
N ALA A 44 -18.67 -44.58 17.56
CA ALA A 44 -19.12 -43.31 18.15
C ALA A 44 -18.08 -42.72 19.11
N VAL A 45 -17.39 -43.57 19.88
CA VAL A 45 -16.29 -43.13 20.75
C VAL A 45 -15.10 -42.62 19.93
N ALA A 46 -14.74 -43.32 18.84
CA ALA A 46 -13.69 -42.88 17.95
C ALA A 46 -14.03 -41.50 17.33
N GLY A 47 -15.24 -41.29 16.86
CA GLY A 47 -15.72 -40.02 16.36
C GLY A 47 -15.67 -38.89 17.41
N LEU A 48 -16.08 -39.20 18.66
CA LEU A 48 -15.98 -38.24 19.75
C LEU A 48 -14.52 -37.83 20.06
N VAL A 49 -13.62 -38.83 20.10
CA VAL A 49 -12.18 -38.56 20.33
C VAL A 49 -11.62 -37.65 19.25
N ILE A 50 -11.91 -37.93 17.98
CA ILE A 50 -11.48 -37.10 16.86
C ILE A 50 -12.02 -35.66 17.01
N LEU A 51 -13.29 -35.51 17.31
CA LEU A 51 -13.95 -34.20 17.48
C LEU A 51 -13.35 -33.41 18.64
N VAL A 52 -13.15 -34.06 19.79
CA VAL A 52 -12.51 -33.42 20.95
C VAL A 52 -11.06 -33.01 20.64
N THR A 53 -10.31 -33.90 19.94
CA THR A 53 -8.94 -33.59 19.54
C THR A 53 -8.90 -32.39 18.60
N MET A 54 -9.77 -32.33 17.59
CA MET A 54 -9.87 -31.17 16.69
C MET A 54 -10.25 -29.90 17.43
N PHE A 55 -11.17 -29.99 18.40
CA PHE A 55 -11.58 -28.85 19.20
C PHE A 55 -10.42 -28.33 20.07
N VAL A 56 -9.72 -29.23 20.77
CA VAL A 56 -8.52 -28.89 21.55
C VAL A 56 -7.45 -28.28 20.67
N PHE A 57 -7.22 -28.84 19.47
CA PHE A 57 -6.22 -28.31 18.55
C PHE A 57 -6.60 -26.93 18.03
N SER A 58 -7.88 -26.68 17.77
CA SER A 58 -8.38 -25.38 17.31
C SER A 58 -8.19 -24.26 18.34
N PHE A 59 -8.41 -24.55 19.62
CA PHE A 59 -8.30 -23.52 20.67
C PHE A 59 -6.90 -23.41 21.30
N ILE A 60 -6.20 -24.53 21.45
CA ILE A 60 -4.89 -24.54 22.09
C ILE A 60 -3.77 -24.33 21.04
N GLY A 61 -3.99 -24.74 19.79
CA GLY A 61 -3.00 -24.62 18.72
C GLY A 61 -2.47 -23.21 18.54
N GLY A 62 -3.34 -22.20 18.57
CA GLY A 62 -2.97 -20.81 18.49
C GLY A 62 -2.18 -20.28 19.68
N MET A 63 -2.40 -20.85 20.91
CA MET A 63 -1.68 -20.44 22.11
C MET A 63 -0.30 -21.09 22.24
N VAL A 64 -0.13 -22.27 21.64
CA VAL A 64 1.13 -23.06 21.71
C VAL A 64 2.00 -22.79 20.49
N SER A 65 1.43 -22.29 19.40
CA SER A 65 2.18 -21.94 18.21
C SER A 65 3.09 -20.73 18.50
N PRO A 66 4.41 -20.86 18.32
CA PRO A 66 5.32 -19.71 18.41
C PRO A 66 5.18 -18.74 17.23
N TYR A 67 4.26 -19.04 16.31
CA TYR A 67 4.12 -18.31 15.04
C TYR A 67 2.87 -17.44 15.05
N GLY A 68 2.99 -16.18 14.58
CA GLY A 68 1.87 -15.26 14.43
C GLY A 68 0.94 -15.65 13.28
N GLU A 69 -0.33 -15.23 13.34
CA GLU A 69 -1.36 -15.55 12.33
C GLU A 69 -1.00 -15.05 10.91
N SER A 70 -0.19 -13.99 10.82
CA SER A 70 0.26 -13.39 9.57
C SER A 70 1.66 -13.87 9.11
N GLN A 71 2.27 -14.81 9.82
CA GLN A 71 3.59 -15.30 9.49
C GLN A 71 3.56 -16.25 8.29
N VAL A 72 4.11 -15.80 7.17
CA VAL A 72 4.24 -16.60 5.96
C VAL A 72 5.49 -17.44 6.02
N PHE A 73 5.33 -18.76 6.11
CA PHE A 73 6.45 -19.70 5.97
C PHE A 73 6.73 -19.96 4.50
N ARG A 74 7.89 -19.52 4.04
CA ARG A 74 8.41 -19.95 2.76
C ARG A 74 9.33 -21.17 2.99
N LYS A 75 9.09 -22.24 2.28
CA LYS A 75 9.96 -23.41 2.32
C LYS A 75 11.31 -23.02 1.70
N THR A 76 12.30 -22.83 2.55
CA THR A 76 13.67 -22.55 2.13
C THR A 76 14.46 -23.84 2.17
N ASP A 77 14.37 -24.64 1.12
CA ASP A 77 15.33 -25.72 0.90
C ASP A 77 16.64 -25.07 0.42
N HIS A 78 17.61 -24.87 1.28
CA HIS A 78 18.99 -24.47 1.00
C HIS A 78 19.21 -23.50 -0.19
N VAL A 79 18.19 -22.79 -0.59
CA VAL A 79 18.24 -21.78 -1.61
C VAL A 79 18.70 -20.50 -0.92
N TRP A 80 19.67 -19.85 -1.47
CA TRP A 80 20.06 -18.50 -1.17
C TRP A 80 18.80 -17.68 -1.00
N LYS A 81 18.63 -17.08 0.18
CA LYS A 81 17.47 -16.21 0.41
C LYS A 81 17.67 -14.96 -0.44
N ASP A 82 16.76 -14.72 -1.32
CA ASP A 82 16.71 -13.45 -2.02
C ASP A 82 16.57 -12.34 -0.95
N TYR A 83 17.63 -11.57 -0.73
CA TYR A 83 17.70 -10.53 0.30
C TYR A 83 17.00 -9.27 -0.18
N ALA A 84 17.27 -8.87 -1.41
CA ALA A 84 16.66 -7.72 -2.06
C ALA A 84 16.33 -8.04 -3.52
N GLY A 85 15.35 -7.32 -4.06
CA GLY A 85 15.06 -7.30 -5.48
C GLY A 85 15.23 -5.89 -6.01
N ALA A 86 15.83 -5.75 -7.19
CA ALA A 86 15.97 -4.47 -7.85
C ALA A 86 15.37 -4.56 -9.26
N THR A 87 14.59 -3.55 -9.64
CA THR A 87 13.98 -3.46 -10.96
C THR A 87 13.87 -2.01 -11.39
N TYR A 88 14.14 -1.73 -12.66
CA TYR A 88 13.86 -0.39 -13.19
C TYR A 88 12.36 -0.12 -13.13
N ASN A 89 12.02 1.00 -12.50
CA ASN A 89 10.63 1.41 -12.39
C ASN A 89 10.11 1.84 -13.76
N LYS A 90 9.07 1.16 -14.23
CA LYS A 90 8.39 1.43 -15.50
C LYS A 90 7.01 2.04 -15.32
N ALA A 91 6.50 2.01 -14.10
CA ALA A 91 5.21 2.55 -13.75
C ALA A 91 5.36 4.00 -13.26
N TYR A 92 4.38 4.83 -13.54
CA TYR A 92 4.32 6.14 -12.93
C TYR A 92 3.98 6.04 -11.45
N ILE A 93 4.74 6.76 -10.64
CA ILE A 93 4.46 7.05 -9.24
C ILE A 93 3.78 8.41 -9.23
N PHE A 94 2.71 8.52 -8.47
CA PHE A 94 1.94 9.75 -8.34
C PHE A 94 2.14 10.30 -6.94
N GLU A 95 2.55 11.56 -6.87
CA GLU A 95 2.59 12.31 -5.63
C GLU A 95 1.54 13.41 -5.71
N THR A 96 0.79 13.60 -4.61
CA THR A 96 -0.34 14.53 -4.58
C THR A 96 0.04 15.74 -3.75
N ALA A 97 -0.28 16.92 -4.24
CA ALA A 97 -0.04 18.17 -3.54
C ALA A 97 -0.79 18.23 -2.21
N ASP A 98 -0.21 18.88 -1.21
CA ASP A 98 -0.80 19.01 0.11
C ASP A 98 -2.19 19.65 0.04
N GLY A 99 -3.18 18.99 0.64
CA GLY A 99 -4.56 19.43 0.64
C GLY A 99 -5.34 19.14 -0.64
N SER A 100 -4.71 18.51 -1.66
CA SER A 100 -5.35 18.08 -2.90
C SER A 100 -5.66 16.58 -2.87
N GLU A 101 -6.55 16.14 -3.75
CA GLU A 101 -6.88 14.73 -3.94
C GLU A 101 -6.69 14.35 -5.42
N PHE A 102 -5.95 13.29 -5.67
CA PHE A 102 -5.85 12.71 -7.00
C PHE A 102 -6.27 11.23 -6.95
N PRO A 103 -7.49 10.91 -7.44
CA PRO A 103 -8.08 9.59 -7.25
C PRO A 103 -7.40 8.50 -8.10
N ALA A 104 -7.51 7.25 -7.67
CA ALA A 104 -6.99 6.10 -8.42
C ALA A 104 -7.59 5.99 -9.85
N ALA A 105 -8.82 6.43 -10.06
CA ALA A 105 -9.43 6.54 -11.38
C ALA A 105 -8.68 7.55 -12.27
N GLY A 106 -8.22 8.66 -11.69
CA GLY A 106 -7.38 9.65 -12.35
C GLY A 106 -6.04 9.06 -12.80
N GLN A 107 -5.37 8.27 -11.95
CA GLN A 107 -4.12 7.60 -12.30
C GLN A 107 -4.25 6.67 -13.51
N GLN A 108 -5.36 5.92 -13.60
CA GLN A 108 -5.62 5.06 -14.76
C GLN A 108 -5.90 5.86 -16.04
N LYS A 109 -6.65 6.95 -15.91
CA LYS A 109 -6.97 7.84 -17.04
C LYS A 109 -5.75 8.60 -17.53
N PHE A 110 -4.87 9.04 -16.62
CA PHE A 110 -3.57 9.62 -16.94
C PHE A 110 -2.75 8.73 -17.89
N ILE A 111 -2.61 7.44 -17.56
CA ILE A 111 -1.87 6.48 -18.40
C ILE A 111 -2.49 6.36 -19.79
N LEU A 112 -3.82 6.39 -19.87
CA LEU A 112 -4.50 6.33 -21.17
C LEU A 112 -4.33 7.63 -21.96
N ALA A 113 -4.40 8.78 -21.31
CA ALA A 113 -4.25 10.10 -21.92
C ALA A 113 -2.81 10.28 -22.45
N THR A 114 -1.80 10.00 -21.63
CA THR A 114 -0.40 10.11 -22.04
C THR A 114 -0.05 9.17 -23.20
N ASN A 115 -0.57 7.94 -23.21
CA ASN A 115 -0.38 7.01 -24.32
C ASN A 115 -1.05 7.46 -25.63
N LYS A 116 -2.12 8.26 -25.56
CA LYS A 116 -2.80 8.83 -26.73
C LYS A 116 -2.22 10.17 -27.14
N GLY A 117 -1.47 10.85 -26.28
CA GLY A 117 -1.02 12.21 -26.47
C GLY A 117 -2.11 13.25 -26.19
N ASP A 118 -3.13 12.90 -25.40
CA ASP A 118 -4.18 13.82 -24.99
C ASP A 118 -3.59 14.80 -23.93
N ALA A 119 -3.91 16.07 -24.07
CA ALA A 119 -3.45 17.10 -23.12
C ALA A 119 -4.35 17.19 -21.86
N THR A 120 -5.53 16.58 -21.91
CA THR A 120 -6.50 16.58 -20.82
C THR A 120 -7.20 15.24 -20.69
N PHE A 121 -7.75 14.95 -19.51
CA PHE A 121 -8.62 13.80 -19.28
C PHE A 121 -9.65 14.10 -18.20
N GLU A 122 -10.70 13.31 -18.14
CA GLU A 122 -11.75 13.43 -17.13
C GLU A 122 -11.75 12.18 -16.23
N ALA A 123 -11.78 12.40 -14.91
CA ALA A 123 -11.97 11.35 -13.91
C ALA A 123 -12.84 11.88 -12.76
N ASP A 124 -13.82 11.07 -12.36
CA ASP A 124 -14.77 11.38 -11.27
C ASP A 124 -15.47 12.75 -11.41
N GLY A 125 -15.70 13.19 -12.67
CA GLY A 125 -16.36 14.47 -12.98
C GLY A 125 -15.44 15.70 -12.91
N VAL A 126 -14.14 15.50 -12.67
CA VAL A 126 -13.11 16.56 -12.67
C VAL A 126 -12.29 16.44 -13.95
N THR A 127 -12.06 17.57 -14.61
CA THR A 127 -11.15 17.65 -15.77
C THR A 127 -9.74 17.97 -15.28
N TYR A 128 -8.79 17.15 -15.69
CA TYR A 128 -7.37 17.30 -15.38
C TYR A 128 -6.60 17.69 -16.63
N GLY A 129 -5.72 18.68 -16.51
CA GLY A 129 -4.74 19.08 -17.52
C GLY A 129 -3.42 18.37 -17.30
N LEU A 130 -2.69 18.10 -18.39
CA LEU A 130 -1.40 17.46 -18.38
C LEU A 130 -0.35 18.36 -18.99
N GLU A 131 0.74 18.55 -18.28
CA GLU A 131 1.94 19.23 -18.78
C GLU A 131 3.13 18.27 -18.70
N ASN A 132 3.78 18.03 -19.85
CA ASN A 132 5.02 17.28 -19.85
C ASN A 132 6.16 18.19 -19.41
N LYS A 133 6.76 17.91 -18.26
CA LYS A 133 7.88 18.65 -17.68
C LYS A 133 9.25 18.09 -18.06
N GLY A 134 9.29 16.80 -18.51
CA GLY A 134 10.55 16.14 -18.86
C GLY A 134 10.37 14.70 -19.27
N GLU A 135 11.48 13.97 -19.37
CA GLU A 135 11.46 12.54 -19.62
C GLU A 135 10.86 11.82 -18.40
N ASP A 136 9.71 11.17 -18.59
CA ASP A 136 9.02 10.45 -17.55
C ASP A 136 8.56 11.31 -16.35
N TYR A 137 8.37 12.63 -16.56
CA TYR A 137 7.87 13.56 -15.56
C TYR A 137 6.74 14.43 -16.12
N TRP A 138 5.60 14.46 -15.43
CA TRP A 138 4.39 15.15 -15.81
C TRP A 138 3.78 15.88 -14.63
N ALA A 139 3.43 17.15 -14.82
CA ALA A 139 2.56 17.86 -13.90
C ALA A 139 1.08 17.62 -14.25
N ILE A 140 0.24 17.51 -13.24
CA ILE A 140 -1.20 17.24 -13.36
C ILE A 140 -1.94 18.39 -12.67
N TYR A 141 -2.73 19.11 -13.45
CA TYR A 141 -3.50 20.25 -12.99
C TYR A 141 -4.98 19.86 -12.91
N SER A 142 -5.69 20.33 -11.89
CA SER A 142 -7.15 20.29 -11.90
C SER A 142 -7.68 21.67 -12.31
N ALA A 143 -8.70 21.65 -13.15
CA ALA A 143 -9.45 22.84 -13.47
C ALA A 143 -10.73 22.86 -12.62
N GLU A 144 -10.71 23.61 -11.53
CA GLU A 144 -11.93 23.84 -10.73
C GLU A 144 -12.72 25.00 -11.34
N PRO A 145 -13.99 24.79 -11.70
CA PRO A 145 -14.80 25.85 -12.25
C PRO A 145 -15.10 26.91 -11.19
N VAL A 146 -14.77 28.18 -11.50
CA VAL A 146 -15.05 29.33 -10.64
C VAL A 146 -16.33 30.03 -11.08
N ALA A 147 -16.47 30.29 -12.38
CA ALA A 147 -17.66 30.94 -12.92
C ALA A 147 -17.88 30.64 -14.40
N THR A 148 -19.13 30.66 -14.82
CA THR A 148 -19.51 30.77 -16.23
C THR A 148 -19.82 32.24 -16.55
N VAL A 149 -19.18 32.75 -17.61
CA VAL A 149 -19.37 34.15 -18.05
C VAL A 149 -20.06 34.18 -19.38
N LEU A 150 -21.23 34.84 -19.40
CA LEU A 150 -21.96 35.09 -20.64
C LEU A 150 -21.81 36.57 -21.03
N THR A 151 -21.21 36.86 -22.18
CA THR A 151 -21.03 38.20 -22.68
C THR A 151 -22.07 38.50 -23.78
N LEU A 152 -22.99 39.42 -23.52
CA LEU A 152 -24.01 39.87 -24.45
C LEU A 152 -23.91 41.39 -24.65
N LYS A 153 -23.74 41.82 -25.88
CA LYS A 153 -23.69 43.25 -26.26
C LYS A 153 -22.65 44.05 -25.44
N GLY A 154 -21.51 43.44 -25.15
CA GLY A 154 -20.44 44.07 -24.38
C GLY A 154 -20.67 44.13 -22.88
N LYS A 155 -21.69 43.43 -22.36
CA LYS A 155 -21.90 43.28 -20.93
C LYS A 155 -21.72 41.85 -20.51
N SER A 156 -20.80 41.61 -19.61
CA SER A 156 -20.51 40.29 -19.01
C SER A 156 -21.43 40.02 -17.83
N THR A 157 -21.95 38.83 -17.76
CA THR A 157 -22.75 38.31 -16.64
C THR A 157 -22.05 37.09 -16.10
N TYR A 158 -21.70 37.13 -14.82
CA TYR A 158 -20.94 36.06 -14.13
C TYR A 158 -21.92 35.20 -13.33
N LYS A 159 -21.84 33.89 -13.53
CA LYS A 159 -22.57 32.89 -12.77
C LYS A 159 -21.57 32.04 -12.02
N PRO A 160 -21.46 32.20 -10.68
CA PRO A 160 -20.54 31.39 -9.88
C PRO A 160 -20.82 29.89 -10.04
N ALA A 161 -19.79 29.07 -9.99
CA ALA A 161 -19.88 27.62 -9.96
C ALA A 161 -19.90 27.15 -8.49
N GLY A 162 -20.91 26.39 -8.11
CA GLY A 162 -21.07 25.93 -6.73
C GLY A 162 -21.03 27.07 -5.71
N ASP A 163 -20.15 26.94 -4.72
CA ASP A 163 -19.96 27.93 -3.64
C ASP A 163 -18.80 28.91 -3.94
N ALA A 164 -18.28 28.93 -5.17
CA ALA A 164 -17.18 29.80 -5.55
C ALA A 164 -17.58 31.27 -5.46
N GLU A 165 -16.72 32.13 -4.91
CA GLU A 165 -16.93 33.57 -4.83
C GLU A 165 -16.22 34.25 -6.01
N VAL A 166 -16.96 35.00 -6.80
CA VAL A 166 -16.44 35.78 -7.92
C VAL A 166 -16.27 37.25 -7.47
N THR A 167 -15.03 37.54 -7.04
CA THR A 167 -14.68 38.88 -6.58
C THR A 167 -14.65 39.89 -7.73
N ASP A 168 -14.60 41.17 -7.41
CA ASP A 168 -14.50 42.22 -8.44
C ASP A 168 -13.14 42.18 -9.14
N ASP A 169 -12.07 41.78 -8.44
CA ASP A 169 -10.73 41.60 -9.01
C ASP A 169 -10.70 40.47 -10.05
N ILE A 170 -11.42 39.37 -9.79
CA ILE A 170 -11.57 38.28 -10.78
C ILE A 170 -12.31 38.75 -12.03
N LYS A 171 -13.33 39.59 -11.87
CA LYS A 171 -14.08 40.16 -13.00
C LYS A 171 -13.20 41.09 -13.82
N GLU A 172 -12.44 41.97 -13.17
CA GLU A 172 -11.51 42.93 -13.81
C GLU A 172 -10.39 42.18 -14.57
N GLY A 173 -9.74 41.20 -13.92
CA GLY A 173 -8.75 40.35 -14.55
C GLY A 173 -9.26 39.59 -15.76
N TYR A 174 -10.49 39.03 -15.66
CA TYR A 174 -11.14 38.38 -16.80
C TYR A 174 -11.42 39.34 -17.96
N GLU A 175 -11.97 40.55 -17.70
CA GLU A 175 -12.28 41.50 -18.74
C GLU A 175 -11.03 42.04 -19.42
N GLU A 176 -9.93 42.24 -18.69
CA GLU A 176 -8.63 42.61 -19.22
C GLU A 176 -8.05 41.50 -20.10
N ALA A 177 -8.00 40.27 -19.62
CA ALA A 177 -7.50 39.11 -20.38
C ALA A 177 -8.29 38.91 -21.69
N VAL A 178 -9.62 38.95 -21.63
CA VAL A 178 -10.46 38.83 -22.83
C VAL A 178 -10.23 39.98 -23.81
N SER A 179 -9.99 41.22 -23.33
CA SER A 179 -9.72 42.35 -24.18
C SER A 179 -8.36 42.27 -24.88
N ASN A 180 -7.40 41.58 -24.26
CA ASN A 180 -6.06 41.34 -24.77
C ASN A 180 -5.96 40.04 -25.60
N ASP A 181 -7.08 39.27 -25.74
CA ASP A 181 -7.11 37.94 -26.36
C ASP A 181 -6.22 36.91 -25.66
N GLU A 182 -6.13 37.05 -24.31
CA GLU A 182 -5.42 36.12 -23.44
C GLU A 182 -6.38 35.06 -22.89
N ASP A 183 -5.88 33.85 -22.69
CA ASP A 183 -6.65 32.73 -22.16
C ASP A 183 -6.38 32.47 -20.66
N THR A 184 -5.54 33.33 -20.03
CA THR A 184 -5.20 33.25 -18.59
C THR A 184 -5.08 34.64 -17.98
N PHE A 185 -5.33 34.75 -16.69
CA PHE A 185 -5.09 35.96 -15.88
C PHE A 185 -4.74 35.58 -14.46
N GLU A 186 -4.10 36.49 -13.72
CA GLU A 186 -3.69 36.26 -12.33
C GLU A 186 -4.36 37.27 -11.40
N VAL A 187 -4.87 36.75 -10.27
CA VAL A 187 -5.43 37.57 -9.18
C VAL A 187 -4.93 36.98 -7.86
N ASP A 188 -4.31 37.83 -7.03
CA ASP A 188 -3.76 37.45 -5.71
C ASP A 188 -2.80 36.24 -5.74
N GLY A 189 -2.01 36.08 -6.82
CA GLY A 189 -1.07 34.98 -7.00
C GLY A 189 -1.72 33.67 -7.46
N ILE A 190 -3.04 33.72 -7.77
CA ILE A 190 -3.77 32.56 -8.31
C ILE A 190 -3.94 32.75 -9.81
N THR A 191 -3.54 31.77 -10.61
CA THR A 191 -3.72 31.76 -12.05
C THR A 191 -5.10 31.20 -12.40
N TYR A 192 -5.86 31.97 -13.13
CA TYR A 192 -7.16 31.61 -13.69
C TYR A 192 -7.03 31.34 -15.18
N SER A 193 -7.73 30.31 -15.66
CA SER A 193 -7.80 29.99 -17.10
C SER A 193 -9.20 30.26 -17.63
N ILE A 194 -9.26 30.70 -18.91
CA ILE A 194 -10.52 31.01 -19.61
C ILE A 194 -10.70 29.97 -20.69
N GLU A 195 -11.67 29.10 -20.53
CA GLU A 195 -12.07 28.14 -21.54
C GLU A 195 -13.26 28.67 -22.35
N LYS A 196 -13.05 28.85 -23.66
CA LYS A 196 -14.09 29.37 -24.58
C LYS A 196 -15.03 28.25 -25.02
N SER A 197 -16.29 28.26 -24.57
CA SER A 197 -17.31 27.30 -24.95
C SER A 197 -18.52 27.97 -25.63
N GLY A 198 -18.44 28.15 -26.93
CA GLY A 198 -19.51 28.75 -27.74
C GLY A 198 -19.78 30.22 -27.43
N ARG A 199 -20.85 30.49 -26.68
CA ARG A 199 -21.25 31.87 -26.27
C ARG A 199 -20.90 32.17 -24.82
N GLU A 200 -20.44 31.19 -24.10
CA GLU A 200 -20.09 31.28 -22.69
C GLU A 200 -18.59 30.98 -22.55
N ASN A 201 -17.96 31.66 -21.64
CA ASN A 201 -16.60 31.35 -21.22
C ASN A 201 -16.64 30.75 -19.83
N LEU A 202 -15.85 29.72 -19.58
CA LEU A 202 -15.68 29.13 -18.29
C LEU A 202 -14.38 29.68 -17.67
N ILE A 203 -14.49 30.25 -16.47
CA ILE A 203 -13.33 30.61 -15.66
C ILE A 203 -13.04 29.43 -14.73
N THR A 204 -11.82 28.95 -14.77
CA THR A 204 -11.34 27.87 -13.91
C THR A 204 -10.09 28.31 -13.15
N ILE A 205 -9.91 27.79 -11.94
CA ILE A 205 -8.62 27.83 -11.25
C ILE A 205 -7.83 26.65 -11.74
N SER A 206 -6.61 26.90 -12.23
CA SER A 206 -5.69 25.82 -12.55
C SER A 206 -4.67 25.69 -11.42
N GLY A 207 -4.83 24.69 -10.59
CA GLY A 207 -3.86 24.33 -9.57
C GLY A 207 -3.19 23.00 -9.92
N GLU A 208 -1.89 22.90 -9.68
CA GLU A 208 -1.21 21.59 -9.74
C GLU A 208 -1.66 20.75 -8.54
N VAL A 209 -2.27 19.62 -8.81
CA VAL A 209 -2.84 18.72 -7.78
C VAL A 209 -2.00 17.49 -7.54
N ALA A 210 -1.20 17.11 -8.53
CA ALA A 210 -0.30 15.97 -8.44
C ALA A 210 0.78 16.08 -9.53
N PHE A 211 1.82 15.31 -9.36
CA PHE A 211 2.72 14.98 -10.47
C PHE A 211 2.82 13.46 -10.64
N ALA A 212 3.28 13.05 -11.80
CA ALA A 212 3.54 11.66 -12.15
C ALA A 212 4.98 11.52 -12.64
N THR A 213 5.75 10.62 -12.04
CA THR A 213 7.14 10.36 -12.43
C THR A 213 7.48 8.88 -12.38
N LYS A 214 8.48 8.44 -13.16
CA LYS A 214 9.08 7.11 -13.01
C LYS A 214 10.33 7.12 -12.13
N LYS A 215 10.78 8.28 -11.69
CA LYS A 215 11.87 8.40 -10.73
C LYS A 215 11.42 7.94 -9.35
N VAL A 216 12.31 7.26 -8.65
CA VAL A 216 12.09 6.74 -7.30
C VAL A 216 12.93 7.55 -6.33
N PHE A 217 12.28 8.17 -5.36
CA PHE A 217 12.96 8.85 -4.27
C PHE A 217 13.22 7.88 -3.12
N SER A 218 14.42 7.92 -2.56
CA SER A 218 14.80 7.14 -1.39
C SER A 218 15.37 8.07 -0.32
N ALA A 219 14.83 7.99 0.90
CA ALA A 219 15.33 8.77 2.02
C ALA A 219 16.73 8.31 2.44
N GLY A 220 17.65 9.26 2.62
CA GLY A 220 19.00 9.02 3.11
C GLY A 220 19.08 8.96 4.63
N THR A 221 18.19 9.71 5.30
CA THR A 221 18.10 9.78 6.75
C THR A 221 16.69 9.43 7.21
N SER A 222 16.53 8.99 8.45
CA SER A 222 15.21 8.58 9.00
C SER A 222 14.25 9.76 9.22
N ASP A 223 14.74 10.97 9.22
CA ASP A 223 14.01 12.23 9.37
C ASP A 223 13.79 12.97 8.06
N ALA A 224 14.25 12.41 6.93
CA ALA A 224 14.01 12.99 5.62
C ALA A 224 12.52 13.00 5.29
N GLN A 225 12.01 14.20 5.00
CA GLN A 225 10.65 14.42 4.55
C GLN A 225 10.66 14.65 3.03
N LEU A 226 10.22 13.64 2.30
CA LEU A 226 10.17 13.66 0.84
C LEU A 226 8.73 13.94 0.40
N GLY A 227 8.18 15.10 0.80
CA GLY A 227 6.83 15.52 0.43
C GLY A 227 6.75 15.99 -1.02
N PHE A 228 5.55 16.34 -1.46
CA PHE A 228 5.24 16.79 -2.81
C PHE A 228 6.17 17.90 -3.30
N GLU A 229 6.26 19.01 -2.55
CA GLU A 229 7.05 20.18 -2.93
C GLU A 229 8.54 19.85 -3.07
N PHE A 230 9.10 19.07 -2.11
CA PHE A 230 10.50 18.65 -2.17
C PHE A 230 10.79 17.83 -3.43
N GLN A 231 9.96 16.83 -3.71
CA GLN A 231 10.13 15.96 -4.87
C GLN A 231 9.94 16.74 -6.19
N GLN A 232 8.96 17.64 -6.24
CA GLN A 232 8.69 18.47 -7.39
C GLN A 232 9.89 19.36 -7.71
N LEU A 233 10.38 20.13 -6.73
CA LEU A 233 11.54 21.02 -6.91
C LEU A 233 12.81 20.25 -7.32
N ALA A 234 13.01 19.05 -6.75
CA ALA A 234 14.13 18.20 -7.13
C ALA A 234 14.00 17.69 -8.58
N LEU A 235 12.78 17.32 -9.01
CA LEU A 235 12.53 16.89 -10.41
C LEU A 235 12.71 18.04 -11.38
N ASP A 236 12.18 19.22 -11.07
CA ASP A 236 12.32 20.41 -11.91
C ASP A 236 13.80 20.79 -12.06
N ALA A 237 14.56 20.75 -10.97
CA ALA A 237 16.01 21.02 -11.00
C ALA A 237 16.76 19.97 -11.84
N LEU A 238 16.39 18.68 -11.74
CA LEU A 238 16.97 17.61 -12.56
C LEU A 238 16.72 17.82 -14.06
N GLU A 239 15.47 18.12 -14.43
CA GLU A 239 15.09 18.32 -15.85
C GLU A 239 15.76 19.59 -16.43
N ASN A 240 15.95 20.61 -15.60
CA ASN A 240 16.65 21.85 -15.99
C ASN A 240 18.18 21.72 -15.98
N GLY A 241 18.72 20.59 -15.48
CA GLY A 241 20.16 20.39 -15.34
C GLY A 241 20.80 21.25 -14.24
N GLU A 242 20.02 21.62 -13.25
CA GLU A 242 20.49 22.38 -12.09
C GLU A 242 21.17 21.46 -11.08
N THR A 243 22.12 22.01 -10.32
CA THR A 243 22.89 21.28 -9.31
C THR A 243 22.43 21.57 -7.88
N SER A 244 21.38 22.35 -7.70
CA SER A 244 20.81 22.64 -6.39
C SER A 244 19.40 23.22 -6.53
N PHE A 245 18.60 23.07 -5.47
CA PHE A 245 17.30 23.70 -5.32
C PHE A 245 17.10 24.14 -3.86
N GLU A 246 16.07 24.94 -3.62
CA GLU A 246 15.70 25.40 -2.28
C GLU A 246 14.26 24.97 -2.00
N CYS A 247 14.04 24.35 -0.83
CA CYS A 247 12.73 23.94 -0.35
C CYS A 247 12.60 24.36 1.13
N ASP A 248 11.51 25.04 1.48
CA ASP A 248 11.27 25.58 2.85
C ASP A 248 12.43 26.44 3.40
N GLY A 249 13.11 27.21 2.55
CA GLY A 249 14.26 28.02 2.94
C GLY A 249 15.52 27.21 3.24
N VAL A 250 15.55 25.93 2.90
CA VAL A 250 16.71 25.05 3.02
C VAL A 250 17.27 24.76 1.63
N LYS A 251 18.59 24.99 1.46
CA LYS A 251 19.28 24.67 0.23
C LYS A 251 19.70 23.20 0.21
N TYR A 252 19.38 22.53 -0.89
CA TYR A 252 19.80 21.17 -1.21
C TYR A 252 20.74 21.19 -2.43
N GLU A 253 21.80 20.41 -2.37
CA GLU A 253 22.74 20.24 -3.48
C GLU A 253 22.54 18.89 -4.12
N MET A 254 22.62 18.83 -5.45
CA MET A 254 22.43 17.61 -6.22
C MET A 254 23.73 17.26 -6.94
N SER A 255 24.10 15.99 -6.88
CA SER A 255 25.25 15.46 -7.61
C SER A 255 24.90 14.13 -8.24
N THR A 256 25.23 13.98 -9.52
CA THR A 256 25.15 12.69 -10.22
C THR A 256 26.58 12.20 -10.40
N VAL A 257 26.90 11.05 -9.83
CA VAL A 257 28.21 10.44 -9.99
C VAL A 257 28.34 9.94 -11.43
N GLU A 258 29.48 10.21 -12.06
CA GLU A 258 29.71 9.83 -13.46
C GLU A 258 29.65 8.31 -13.61
N GLY A 259 28.73 7.82 -14.42
CA GLY A 259 28.46 6.39 -14.64
C GLY A 259 27.34 5.80 -13.78
N GLU A 260 26.77 6.56 -12.85
CA GLU A 260 25.59 6.17 -12.07
C GLU A 260 24.32 6.78 -12.65
N THR A 261 23.19 6.09 -12.42
CA THR A 261 21.87 6.56 -12.82
C THR A 261 21.13 7.26 -11.67
N ALA A 262 21.68 7.19 -10.46
CA ALA A 262 21.18 7.87 -9.29
C ALA A 262 21.76 9.27 -9.14
N THR A 263 20.94 10.20 -8.69
CA THR A 263 21.34 11.51 -8.26
C THR A 263 21.23 11.59 -6.75
N GLU A 264 22.32 11.90 -6.08
CA GLU A 264 22.33 12.19 -4.64
C GLU A 264 21.84 13.61 -4.39
N ILE A 265 21.01 13.76 -3.37
CA ILE A 265 20.56 15.06 -2.86
C ILE A 265 21.13 15.20 -1.45
N THR A 266 21.98 16.22 -1.25
CA THR A 266 22.65 16.46 0.03
C THR A 266 22.10 17.72 0.70
N LYS A 267 22.06 17.67 2.03
CA LYS A 267 21.77 18.79 2.91
C LYS A 267 22.92 18.95 3.88
N ASP A 268 23.52 20.12 3.94
CA ASP A 268 24.69 20.42 4.81
C ASP A 268 25.85 19.41 4.61
N GLY A 269 25.98 18.84 3.40
CA GLY A 269 27.04 17.88 3.05
C GLY A 269 26.75 16.43 3.44
N GLU A 270 25.57 16.13 4.00
CA GLU A 270 25.10 14.78 4.29
C GLU A 270 24.04 14.34 3.27
N VAL A 271 24.04 13.08 2.87
CA VAL A 271 23.05 12.55 1.91
C VAL A 271 21.68 12.53 2.57
N TYR A 272 20.79 13.37 2.07
CA TYR A 272 19.42 13.52 2.55
C TYR A 272 18.45 12.60 1.80
N ALA A 273 18.63 12.48 0.48
CA ALA A 273 17.82 11.63 -0.38
C ALA A 273 18.61 11.20 -1.62
N THR A 274 18.10 10.19 -2.32
CA THR A 274 18.54 9.86 -3.69
C THR A 274 17.36 9.76 -4.62
N VAL A 275 17.58 10.08 -5.88
CA VAL A 275 16.63 9.97 -6.99
C VAL A 275 17.18 9.02 -8.04
N SER A 276 16.49 7.96 -8.34
CA SER A 276 16.92 6.93 -9.29
C SER A 276 15.75 6.38 -10.10
N GLY A 277 16.02 5.79 -11.26
CA GLY A 277 15.07 4.98 -12.01
C GLY A 277 14.91 3.56 -11.46
N LEU A 278 15.72 3.17 -10.48
CA LEU A 278 15.77 1.81 -9.93
C LEU A 278 15.00 1.71 -8.61
N LEU A 279 14.03 0.80 -8.55
CA LEU A 279 13.34 0.45 -7.32
C LEU A 279 14.07 -0.74 -6.66
N VAL A 280 14.69 -0.52 -5.51
CA VAL A 280 15.30 -1.59 -4.69
C VAL A 280 14.41 -1.84 -3.48
N SER A 281 13.91 -3.06 -3.35
CA SER A 281 12.97 -3.46 -2.30
C SER A 281 13.43 -4.72 -1.57
N PRO A 282 13.19 -4.85 -0.26
CA PRO A 282 13.50 -6.06 0.48
C PRO A 282 12.63 -7.22 0.01
N GLN A 283 13.20 -8.41 -0.10
CA GLN A 283 12.47 -9.64 -0.45
C GLN A 283 12.09 -10.47 0.79
N ALA A 284 12.66 -10.14 1.94
CA ALA A 284 12.32 -10.79 3.21
C ALA A 284 11.61 -9.80 4.15
N ASN A 285 10.68 -10.32 4.95
CA ASN A 285 9.97 -9.51 5.95
C ASN A 285 10.92 -9.06 7.05
N GLY A 286 10.84 -7.79 7.44
CA GLY A 286 11.62 -7.21 8.52
C GLY A 286 13.04 -6.78 8.11
N VAL A 287 13.40 -6.91 6.84
CA VAL A 287 14.68 -6.39 6.31
C VAL A 287 14.52 -4.92 5.97
N PHE A 288 15.36 -4.08 6.54
CA PHE A 288 15.51 -2.69 6.16
C PHE A 288 16.75 -2.53 5.27
N LEU A 289 16.58 -1.99 4.09
CA LEU A 289 17.68 -1.72 3.17
C LEU A 289 18.15 -0.29 3.38
N SER A 290 19.41 -0.13 3.83
CA SER A 290 20.05 1.17 3.94
C SER A 290 20.20 1.83 2.57
N LEU A 291 20.38 3.15 2.57
CA LEU A 291 20.65 3.88 1.33
C LEU A 291 21.92 3.39 0.66
N SER A 292 23.02 3.26 1.42
CA SER A 292 24.29 2.75 0.92
C SER A 292 24.19 1.34 0.31
N PHE A 293 23.30 0.49 0.82
CA PHE A 293 23.01 -0.80 0.20
C PHE A 293 22.34 -0.64 -1.17
N LYS A 294 21.34 0.26 -1.28
CA LYS A 294 20.63 0.50 -2.54
C LYS A 294 21.55 1.09 -3.60
N GLU A 295 22.43 2.02 -3.22
CA GLU A 295 23.48 2.59 -4.09
C GLU A 295 24.46 1.52 -4.56
N ALA A 296 24.94 0.67 -3.66
CA ALA A 296 25.83 -0.44 -4.03
C ALA A 296 25.18 -1.44 -4.99
N VAL A 297 23.86 -1.70 -4.85
CA VAL A 297 23.09 -2.51 -5.81
C VAL A 297 23.02 -1.82 -7.17
N GLU A 298 22.73 -0.53 -7.21
CA GLU A 298 22.64 0.23 -8.45
C GLU A 298 23.98 0.30 -9.18
N GLN A 299 25.04 0.59 -8.46
CA GLN A 299 26.39 0.57 -8.99
C GLN A 299 26.74 -0.81 -9.57
N ALA A 300 26.48 -1.89 -8.82
CA ALA A 300 26.73 -3.25 -9.29
C ALA A 300 25.95 -3.59 -10.57
N ILE A 301 24.70 -3.12 -10.70
CA ILE A 301 23.90 -3.29 -11.92
C ILE A 301 24.52 -2.51 -13.09
N THR A 302 24.92 -1.28 -12.87
CA THR A 302 25.55 -0.41 -13.88
C THR A 302 26.87 -1.00 -14.39
N GLU A 303 27.71 -1.48 -13.48
CA GLU A 303 28.99 -2.11 -13.78
C GLU A 303 28.85 -3.55 -14.29
N LYS A 304 27.64 -4.12 -14.28
CA LYS A 304 27.36 -5.53 -14.60
C LYS A 304 28.17 -6.50 -13.74
N ALA A 305 28.40 -6.11 -12.50
CA ALA A 305 29.08 -6.94 -11.53
C ALA A 305 28.18 -8.09 -11.07
N SER A 306 28.78 -9.26 -10.81
CA SER A 306 28.04 -10.40 -10.27
C SER A 306 28.06 -10.46 -8.73
N THR A 307 28.90 -9.61 -8.10
CA THR A 307 29.01 -9.50 -6.65
C THR A 307 29.33 -8.05 -6.29
N PHE A 308 28.88 -7.64 -5.11
CA PHE A 308 29.19 -6.33 -4.53
C PHE A 308 29.29 -6.44 -3.02
N THR A 309 29.89 -5.46 -2.36
CA THR A 309 29.99 -5.38 -0.89
C THR A 309 29.17 -4.20 -0.40
N ALA A 310 28.36 -4.45 0.62
CA ALA A 310 27.55 -3.41 1.27
C ALA A 310 27.43 -3.71 2.77
N LEU A 311 27.02 -2.69 3.55
CA LEU A 311 26.76 -2.86 4.96
C LEU A 311 25.43 -3.60 5.18
N ASN A 312 25.47 -4.63 6.03
CA ASN A 312 24.27 -5.34 6.48
C ASN A 312 23.53 -4.54 7.56
N GLU A 313 22.41 -5.07 8.06
CA GLU A 313 21.58 -4.45 9.11
C GLU A 313 22.34 -4.16 10.43
N ASN A 314 23.45 -4.85 10.66
CA ASN A 314 24.30 -4.70 11.85
C ASN A 314 25.44 -3.69 11.62
N GLY A 315 25.56 -3.11 10.42
CA GLY A 315 26.64 -2.21 10.05
C GLY A 315 27.97 -2.92 9.74
N GLU A 316 27.94 -4.23 9.44
CA GLU A 316 29.09 -5.02 9.06
C GLU A 316 29.16 -5.13 7.54
N GLU A 317 30.37 -5.09 6.95
CA GLU A 317 30.58 -5.33 5.53
C GLU A 317 30.27 -6.78 5.18
N GLU A 318 29.37 -6.98 4.23
CA GLU A 318 28.99 -8.29 3.72
C GLU A 318 29.03 -8.30 2.19
N THR A 319 29.44 -9.43 1.60
CA THR A 319 29.49 -9.59 0.15
C THR A 319 28.21 -10.27 -0.33
N TYR A 320 27.51 -9.59 -1.23
CA TYR A 320 26.27 -10.04 -1.83
C TYR A 320 26.49 -10.52 -3.27
N GLN A 321 25.65 -11.46 -3.71
CA GLN A 321 25.63 -11.92 -5.10
C GLN A 321 24.47 -11.25 -5.84
N LEU A 322 24.75 -10.72 -7.03
CA LEU A 322 23.75 -10.13 -7.90
C LEU A 322 23.43 -11.09 -9.05
N GLN A 323 22.17 -11.48 -9.19
CA GLN A 323 21.72 -12.37 -10.26
C GLN A 323 20.57 -11.71 -11.03
N THR A 324 20.56 -11.90 -12.34
CA THR A 324 19.44 -11.47 -13.17
C THR A 324 18.45 -12.61 -13.32
N LYS A 325 17.21 -12.39 -12.88
CA LYS A 325 16.08 -13.32 -13.05
C LYS A 325 15.00 -12.63 -13.90
N ASN A 326 14.89 -13.00 -15.17
CA ASN A 326 14.02 -12.35 -16.15
C ASN A 326 14.35 -10.85 -16.32
N THR A 327 13.44 -9.98 -15.87
CA THR A 327 13.57 -8.50 -15.93
C THR A 327 13.92 -7.87 -14.57
N GLN A 328 14.24 -8.68 -13.58
CA GLN A 328 14.52 -8.26 -12.21
C GLN A 328 15.92 -8.72 -11.82
N TYR A 329 16.60 -7.89 -11.06
CA TYR A 329 17.83 -8.27 -10.37
C TYR A 329 17.48 -8.79 -8.98
N VAL A 330 18.19 -9.79 -8.51
CA VAL A 330 17.98 -10.41 -7.21
C VAL A 330 19.30 -10.49 -6.49
N VAL A 331 19.29 -10.05 -5.24
CA VAL A 331 20.45 -10.01 -4.34
C VAL A 331 20.29 -11.06 -3.25
#